data_f4e8d90ae7401c5c154ee4938c177415
#
_entry.id   f4e8d90ae7401c5c154ee4938c177415
#
_cell.length_a   1.000
_cell.length_b   1.000
_cell.length_c   1.000
_cell.angle_alpha   90.00
_cell.angle_beta   90.00
_cell.angle_gamma   90.00
#
_symmetry.space_group_name_H-M   'P 1'
#
loop_
_entity.id
_entity.type
_entity.pdbx_description
1 polymer ?
#
loop_
_entity_poly.entity_id
_entity_poly.type
_entity_poly.pdbx_seq_one_letter_code
_entity_poly.pdbx_strand_id
1 'polypeptide(L)'
;MGRKGHFPEAQHDPVIQIASTVTLQGSTQPMIRNVFTLNTCLPIVGAQVISSATEGDMLMKWQQFMLDVDADILTGYNIANFDIPYLLNRAKTLEKTDPKLRRFAELGRMKNVKSIMKDTTFQSSAYGKRENIETTIHGRVIFDIMPYMFRNHKLSSYSLNSVSAEFLGQQKEDVHHSIISDLQMGTDADRHRLAVYCLKDAHLPQQLMVKLSILVNYIEMARVTGVPLNFLLTRGQQIKVFSMLLRKCKRTDLLIPTMNKTGGNDETYEGATVIDPKKAYYETPISTLDFASLYPSIMQVPHQSCSVLFCSDLSCSVLFCSVPFCSLFDLGCYDDCIL
;
A
#
# COMPACT_ATOMS: atom_id res chain seq x y z
N MET A 1 -9.23 -8.21 -23.17
CA MET A 1 -10.68 -8.51 -23.28
C MET A 1 -10.96 -9.76 -22.49
N GLY A 2 -11.68 -9.67 -21.37
CA GLY A 2 -12.09 -10.84 -20.64
C GLY A 2 -13.10 -11.66 -21.46
N ARG A 3 -12.94 -12.97 -21.45
CA ARG A 3 -13.97 -13.88 -21.99
C ARG A 3 -15.27 -13.64 -21.23
N LYS A 4 -16.42 -13.55 -21.91
CA LYS A 4 -17.71 -13.25 -21.27
C LYS A 4 -17.90 -14.08 -19.98
N GLY A 5 -18.04 -13.39 -18.83
CA GLY A 5 -18.26 -14.01 -17.53
C GLY A 5 -17.01 -14.48 -16.77
N HIS A 6 -15.81 -14.27 -17.30
CA HIS A 6 -14.54 -14.62 -16.64
C HIS A 6 -13.71 -13.38 -16.30
N PHE A 7 -12.97 -13.47 -15.21
CA PHE A 7 -11.97 -12.46 -14.86
C PHE A 7 -10.83 -12.53 -15.90
N PRO A 8 -10.27 -11.37 -16.36
CA PRO A 8 -9.26 -11.35 -17.41
C PRO A 8 -7.96 -12.02 -16.95
N GLU A 9 -7.41 -12.86 -17.81
CA GLU A 9 -6.16 -13.61 -17.61
C GLU A 9 -5.09 -13.10 -18.58
N ALA A 10 -3.91 -12.78 -18.05
CA ALA A 10 -2.80 -12.23 -18.84
C ALA A 10 -2.30 -13.16 -19.97
N GLN A 11 -2.55 -14.47 -19.86
CA GLN A 11 -2.18 -15.44 -20.90
C GLN A 11 -3.10 -15.34 -22.14
N HIS A 12 -4.34 -14.99 -21.95
CA HIS A 12 -5.38 -15.09 -22.98
C HIS A 12 -5.95 -13.75 -23.42
N ASP A 13 -6.12 -12.83 -22.45
CA ASP A 13 -6.87 -11.60 -22.70
C ASP A 13 -5.92 -10.42 -22.95
N PRO A 14 -6.09 -9.70 -24.08
CA PRO A 14 -5.22 -8.57 -24.41
C PRO A 14 -5.49 -7.35 -23.55
N VAL A 15 -4.46 -6.54 -23.32
CA VAL A 15 -4.61 -5.18 -22.82
C VAL A 15 -5.20 -4.33 -23.94
N ILE A 16 -6.29 -3.63 -23.63
CA ILE A 16 -7.05 -2.85 -24.63
C ILE A 16 -6.83 -1.35 -24.49
N GLN A 17 -6.72 -0.87 -23.26
CA GLN A 17 -6.48 0.55 -22.97
C GLN A 17 -5.67 0.70 -21.68
N ILE A 18 -4.80 1.73 -21.62
CA ILE A 18 -4.06 2.14 -20.44
C ILE A 18 -4.18 3.65 -20.31
N ALA A 19 -4.83 4.13 -19.27
CA ALA A 19 -4.87 5.56 -18.98
C ALA A 19 -3.82 5.92 -17.91
N SER A 20 -3.20 7.08 -18.09
CA SER A 20 -2.25 7.62 -17.13
C SER A 20 -2.48 9.10 -16.88
N THR A 21 -2.38 9.51 -15.63
CA THR A 21 -2.40 10.91 -15.21
C THR A 21 -1.15 11.22 -14.43
N VAL A 22 -0.48 12.33 -14.74
CA VAL A 22 0.75 12.76 -14.07
C VAL A 22 0.52 14.09 -13.39
N THR A 23 0.85 14.15 -12.11
CA THR A 23 0.68 15.35 -11.28
C THR A 23 1.97 15.62 -10.51
N LEU A 24 2.39 16.87 -10.45
CA LEU A 24 3.46 17.29 -9.55
C LEU A 24 2.93 17.39 -8.10
N GLN A 25 3.76 17.00 -7.16
CA GLN A 25 3.44 17.17 -5.74
C GLN A 25 3.14 18.65 -5.43
N GLY A 26 1.99 18.89 -4.78
CA GLY A 26 1.48 20.22 -4.48
C GLY A 26 0.63 20.86 -5.57
N SER A 27 0.55 20.28 -6.77
CA SER A 27 -0.40 20.70 -7.81
C SER A 27 -1.74 20.01 -7.64
N THR A 28 -2.83 20.78 -7.86
CA THR A 28 -4.20 20.26 -7.84
C THR A 28 -4.65 19.74 -9.20
N GLN A 29 -3.94 20.14 -10.26
CA GLN A 29 -4.27 19.75 -11.63
C GLN A 29 -3.20 18.83 -12.21
N PRO A 30 -3.60 17.78 -12.96
CA PRO A 30 -2.66 16.93 -13.65
C PRO A 30 -1.95 17.69 -14.77
N MET A 31 -0.62 17.51 -14.87
CA MET A 31 0.19 18.07 -15.98
C MET A 31 -0.03 17.29 -17.27
N ILE A 32 -0.17 15.97 -17.17
CA ILE A 32 -0.35 15.08 -18.31
C ILE A 32 -1.55 14.19 -18.04
N ARG A 33 -2.37 14.07 -19.07
CA ARG A 33 -3.47 13.10 -19.13
C ARG A 33 -3.39 12.41 -20.47
N ASN A 34 -3.17 11.13 -20.49
CA ASN A 34 -3.12 10.37 -21.71
C ASN A 34 -3.83 9.03 -21.59
N VAL A 35 -4.22 8.48 -22.72
CA VAL A 35 -4.73 7.13 -22.84
C VAL A 35 -4.11 6.46 -24.05
N PHE A 36 -3.52 5.30 -23.80
CA PHE A 36 -3.03 4.40 -24.82
C PHE A 36 -4.15 3.45 -25.23
N THR A 37 -4.46 3.37 -26.50
CA THR A 37 -5.58 2.56 -26.99
C THR A 37 -5.11 1.54 -28.01
N LEU A 38 -5.63 0.34 -27.92
CA LEU A 38 -5.52 -0.65 -28.97
C LEU A 38 -6.60 -0.33 -30.01
N ASN A 39 -6.18 -0.15 -31.26
CA ASN A 39 -6.93 0.40 -32.37
C ASN A 39 -7.24 1.92 -32.22
N THR A 40 -7.85 2.46 -33.26
CA THR A 40 -8.19 3.88 -33.37
C THR A 40 -9.25 4.29 -32.36
N CYS A 41 -9.19 5.53 -31.89
CA CYS A 41 -10.11 6.10 -30.94
C CYS A 41 -10.31 7.58 -31.26
N LEU A 42 -11.51 8.11 -31.05
CA LEU A 42 -11.78 9.54 -31.21
C LEU A 42 -10.99 10.38 -30.21
N PRO A 43 -10.62 11.62 -30.56
CA PRO A 43 -9.93 12.55 -29.65
C PRO A 43 -10.74 12.83 -28.38
N ILE A 44 -10.05 12.98 -27.24
CA ILE A 44 -10.66 13.32 -25.96
C ILE A 44 -10.21 14.72 -25.57
N VAL A 45 -11.16 15.59 -25.25
CA VAL A 45 -10.86 16.95 -24.82
C VAL A 45 -10.07 16.93 -23.50
N GLY A 46 -8.92 17.59 -23.48
CA GLY A 46 -8.06 17.66 -22.31
C GLY A 46 -7.26 16.40 -21.98
N ALA A 47 -7.17 15.47 -22.93
CA ALA A 47 -6.32 14.29 -22.81
C ALA A 47 -5.72 13.91 -24.18
N GLN A 48 -4.50 13.36 -24.16
CA GLN A 48 -3.83 12.86 -25.34
C GLN A 48 -4.21 11.40 -25.58
N VAL A 49 -4.75 11.12 -26.77
CA VAL A 49 -5.05 9.75 -27.22
C VAL A 49 -3.89 9.24 -28.05
N ILE A 50 -3.32 8.10 -27.66
CA ILE A 50 -2.19 7.45 -28.32
C ILE A 50 -2.63 6.07 -28.80
N SER A 51 -3.05 6.00 -30.06
CA SER A 51 -3.55 4.77 -30.66
C SER A 51 -2.40 3.90 -31.21
N SER A 52 -2.60 2.60 -31.16
CA SER A 52 -1.67 1.61 -31.70
C SER A 52 -2.43 0.48 -32.39
N ALA A 53 -1.90 -0.02 -33.50
CA ALA A 53 -2.52 -1.10 -34.26
C ALA A 53 -2.30 -2.47 -33.57
N THR A 54 -1.20 -2.61 -32.81
CA THR A 54 -0.87 -3.85 -32.11
C THR A 54 -0.75 -3.61 -30.60
N GLU A 55 -1.04 -4.65 -29.83
CA GLU A 55 -0.90 -4.61 -28.37
C GLU A 55 0.56 -4.40 -27.95
N GLY A 56 1.50 -5.05 -28.63
CA GLY A 56 2.94 -4.91 -28.36
C GLY A 56 3.42 -3.46 -28.52
N ASP A 57 3.03 -2.78 -29.60
CA ASP A 57 3.40 -1.38 -29.81
C ASP A 57 2.75 -0.46 -28.76
N MET A 58 1.52 -0.73 -28.36
CA MET A 58 0.84 0.03 -27.30
C MET A 58 1.59 -0.10 -25.96
N LEU A 59 1.96 -1.31 -25.58
CA LEU A 59 2.71 -1.58 -24.36
C LEU A 59 4.09 -0.90 -24.39
N MET A 60 4.82 -0.98 -25.51
CA MET A 60 6.13 -0.33 -25.64
C MET A 60 6.04 1.20 -25.62
N LYS A 61 5.01 1.80 -26.23
CA LYS A 61 4.77 3.25 -26.12
C LYS A 61 4.46 3.67 -24.69
N TRP A 62 3.68 2.88 -23.97
CA TRP A 62 3.40 3.14 -22.55
C TRP A 62 4.68 3.00 -21.71
N GLN A 63 5.50 1.98 -21.93
CA GLN A 63 6.80 1.85 -21.24
C GLN A 63 7.68 3.07 -21.49
N GLN A 64 7.82 3.50 -22.74
CA GLN A 64 8.61 4.66 -23.09
C GLN A 64 8.10 5.92 -22.39
N PHE A 65 6.78 6.13 -22.38
CA PHE A 65 6.15 7.20 -21.62
C PHE A 65 6.49 7.15 -20.12
N MET A 66 6.46 5.97 -19.51
CA MET A 66 6.83 5.78 -18.10
C MET A 66 8.29 6.14 -17.82
N LEU A 67 9.18 5.85 -18.76
CA LEU A 67 10.61 6.20 -18.65
C LEU A 67 10.84 7.69 -18.86
N ASP A 68 10.16 8.30 -19.83
CA ASP A 68 10.29 9.72 -20.17
C ASP A 68 9.74 10.64 -19.08
N VAL A 69 8.62 10.28 -18.49
CA VAL A 69 8.00 11.02 -17.38
C VAL A 69 8.82 10.91 -16.10
N ASP A 70 9.48 9.78 -15.92
CA ASP A 70 10.32 9.48 -14.74
C ASP A 70 9.67 9.76 -13.39
N ALA A 71 8.41 9.37 -13.21
CA ALA A 71 7.68 9.57 -11.96
C ALA A 71 8.34 8.84 -10.78
N ASP A 72 8.41 9.50 -9.61
CA ASP A 72 8.93 8.91 -8.38
C ASP A 72 7.95 7.92 -7.75
N ILE A 73 6.66 8.19 -7.87
CA ILE A 73 5.57 7.43 -7.27
C ILE A 73 4.61 6.98 -8.36
N LEU A 74 4.36 5.67 -8.41
CA LEU A 74 3.31 5.06 -9.22
C LEU A 74 2.12 4.78 -8.31
N THR A 75 0.99 5.39 -8.60
CA THR A 75 -0.20 5.26 -7.76
C THR A 75 -1.42 4.84 -8.56
N GLY A 76 -2.37 4.25 -7.87
CA GLY A 76 -3.66 3.86 -8.39
C GLY A 76 -4.47 3.11 -7.35
N TYR A 77 -5.49 2.43 -7.77
CA TYR A 77 -6.37 1.66 -6.92
C TYR A 77 -6.28 0.18 -7.25
N ASN A 78 -5.74 -0.62 -6.34
CA ASN A 78 -5.43 -2.05 -6.52
C ASN A 78 -4.36 -2.34 -7.59
N ILE A 79 -3.53 -1.36 -7.92
CA ILE A 79 -2.50 -1.49 -8.96
C ILE A 79 -1.43 -2.52 -8.62
N ALA A 80 -1.14 -2.71 -7.33
CA ALA A 80 -0.11 -3.63 -6.87
C ALA A 80 -0.50 -5.09 -7.10
N ASN A 81 -1.78 -5.42 -6.95
CA ASN A 81 -2.26 -6.79 -7.10
C ASN A 81 -2.85 -7.09 -8.48
N PHE A 82 -3.23 -6.06 -9.25
CA PHE A 82 -3.88 -6.25 -10.54
C PHE A 82 -3.13 -5.60 -11.71
N ASP A 83 -3.14 -4.28 -11.83
CA ASP A 83 -2.71 -3.60 -13.06
C ASP A 83 -1.24 -3.88 -13.42
N ILE A 84 -0.32 -3.63 -12.50
CA ILE A 84 1.12 -3.82 -12.76
C ILE A 84 1.47 -5.29 -12.99
N PRO A 85 1.04 -6.24 -12.15
CA PRO A 85 1.25 -7.67 -12.41
C PRO A 85 0.63 -8.13 -13.73
N TYR A 86 -0.54 -7.63 -14.07
CA TYR A 86 -1.19 -7.97 -15.33
C TYR A 86 -0.36 -7.54 -16.53
N LEU A 87 0.09 -6.28 -16.56
CA LEU A 87 0.93 -5.74 -17.65
C LEU A 87 2.25 -6.52 -17.80
N LEU A 88 2.93 -6.81 -16.69
CA LEU A 88 4.18 -7.55 -16.68
C LEU A 88 4.00 -8.99 -17.18
N ASN A 89 2.97 -9.68 -16.71
CA ASN A 89 2.67 -11.05 -17.13
C ASN A 89 2.20 -11.11 -18.59
N ARG A 90 1.41 -10.11 -19.04
CA ARG A 90 0.97 -10.03 -20.43
C ARG A 90 2.14 -9.79 -21.37
N ALA A 91 3.02 -8.85 -21.06
CA ALA A 91 4.23 -8.61 -21.84
C ALA A 91 5.11 -9.87 -21.92
N LYS A 92 5.26 -10.60 -20.80
CA LYS A 92 6.00 -11.89 -20.78
C LYS A 92 5.34 -12.95 -21.68
N THR A 93 4.02 -12.98 -21.76
CA THR A 93 3.30 -13.89 -22.65
C THR A 93 3.53 -13.53 -24.11
N LEU A 94 3.45 -12.26 -24.45
CA LEU A 94 3.65 -11.73 -25.80
C LEU A 94 5.12 -11.72 -26.24
N GLU A 95 6.09 -11.76 -25.32
CA GLU A 95 7.53 -11.82 -25.65
C GLU A 95 7.87 -12.98 -26.60
N LYS A 96 7.10 -14.07 -26.55
CA LYS A 96 7.28 -15.23 -27.44
C LYS A 96 6.99 -14.91 -28.90
N THR A 97 6.09 -13.96 -29.16
CA THR A 97 5.67 -13.55 -30.51
C THR A 97 6.24 -12.21 -30.92
N ASP A 98 6.50 -11.31 -29.97
CA ASP A 98 7.10 -9.99 -30.18
C ASP A 98 8.34 -9.82 -29.27
N PRO A 99 9.56 -10.03 -29.81
CA PRO A 99 10.80 -9.92 -29.05
C PRO A 99 11.07 -8.52 -28.46
N LYS A 100 10.44 -7.46 -28.99
CA LYS A 100 10.59 -6.09 -28.45
C LYS A 100 10.15 -6.02 -26.98
N LEU A 101 9.16 -6.81 -26.59
CA LEU A 101 8.61 -6.85 -25.24
C LEU A 101 9.54 -7.48 -24.20
N ARG A 102 10.65 -8.08 -24.60
CA ARG A 102 11.67 -8.62 -23.71
C ARG A 102 12.18 -7.59 -22.69
N ARG A 103 12.18 -6.31 -23.09
CA ARG A 103 12.61 -5.20 -22.23
C ARG A 103 11.46 -4.47 -21.54
N PHE A 104 10.22 -4.88 -21.74
CA PHE A 104 9.05 -4.21 -21.16
C PHE A 104 9.11 -4.13 -19.63
N ALA A 105 9.63 -5.14 -18.97
CA ALA A 105 9.76 -5.17 -17.51
C ALA A 105 10.83 -4.20 -16.96
N GLU A 106 11.61 -3.52 -17.79
CA GLU A 106 12.58 -2.50 -17.38
C GLU A 106 11.89 -1.16 -17.14
N LEU A 107 11.03 -1.08 -16.12
CA LEU A 107 10.24 0.12 -15.77
C LEU A 107 10.94 1.04 -14.77
N GLY A 108 12.07 0.59 -14.21
CA GLY A 108 12.80 1.32 -13.17
C GLY A 108 13.83 2.30 -13.71
N ARG A 109 14.52 2.98 -12.78
CA ARG A 109 15.62 3.91 -13.07
C ARG A 109 16.97 3.22 -13.28
N MET A 110 17.06 1.95 -12.90
CA MET A 110 18.28 1.16 -13.10
C MET A 110 18.25 0.50 -14.47
N LYS A 111 19.26 0.80 -15.31
CA LYS A 111 19.38 0.24 -16.66
C LYS A 111 19.57 -1.28 -16.61
N ASN A 112 18.89 -1.98 -17.51
CA ASN A 112 18.93 -3.43 -17.66
C ASN A 112 18.47 -4.22 -16.42
N VAL A 113 17.74 -3.60 -15.50
CA VAL A 113 17.15 -4.25 -14.34
C VAL A 113 15.65 -4.38 -14.54
N LYS A 114 15.18 -5.60 -14.59
CA LYS A 114 13.75 -5.91 -14.73
C LYS A 114 13.04 -5.73 -13.41
N SER A 115 11.79 -5.28 -13.46
CA SER A 115 10.88 -5.28 -12.31
C SER A 115 10.59 -6.70 -11.86
N ILE A 116 10.58 -6.92 -10.54
CA ILE A 116 10.46 -8.24 -9.92
C ILE A 116 9.09 -8.30 -9.22
N MET A 117 8.36 -9.37 -9.46
CA MET A 117 7.13 -9.70 -8.74
C MET A 117 7.40 -10.85 -7.78
N LYS A 118 6.91 -10.73 -6.56
CA LYS A 118 7.02 -11.75 -5.53
C LYS A 118 5.68 -11.88 -4.82
N ASP A 119 5.17 -13.11 -4.75
CA ASP A 119 4.01 -13.42 -3.94
C ASP A 119 4.39 -13.33 -2.46
N THR A 120 3.63 -12.54 -1.72
CA THR A 120 3.83 -12.33 -0.28
C THR A 120 2.54 -12.59 0.46
N THR A 121 2.65 -13.24 1.61
CA THR A 121 1.52 -13.46 2.51
C THR A 121 1.68 -12.52 3.70
N PHE A 122 0.73 -11.61 3.86
CA PHE A 122 0.61 -10.82 5.08
C PHE A 122 -0.36 -11.50 6.02
N GLN A 123 0.08 -11.79 7.24
CA GLN A 123 -0.75 -12.36 8.29
C GLN A 123 -0.69 -11.48 9.54
N SER A 124 -1.84 -11.07 10.03
CA SER A 124 -1.99 -10.30 11.27
C SER A 124 -3.23 -10.76 12.01
N SER A 125 -3.15 -10.82 13.34
CA SER A 125 -4.31 -11.13 14.19
C SER A 125 -5.45 -10.14 14.02
N ALA A 126 -5.14 -8.87 13.73
CA ALA A 126 -6.13 -7.80 13.54
C ALA A 126 -6.74 -7.77 12.13
N TYR A 127 -6.00 -8.18 11.10
CA TYR A 127 -6.41 -8.01 9.69
C TYR A 127 -6.53 -9.33 8.91
N GLY A 128 -6.30 -10.48 9.58
CA GLY A 128 -6.36 -11.80 8.95
C GLY A 128 -5.19 -12.09 8.02
N LYS A 129 -5.33 -13.16 7.22
CA LYS A 129 -4.37 -13.57 6.19
C LYS A 129 -4.77 -12.94 4.86
N ARG A 130 -3.83 -12.27 4.19
CA ARG A 130 -4.00 -11.74 2.83
C ARG A 130 -2.81 -12.13 1.97
N GLU A 131 -3.10 -12.57 0.78
CA GLU A 131 -2.10 -12.80 -0.27
C GLU A 131 -1.97 -11.53 -1.09
N ASN A 132 -0.77 -11.02 -1.25
CA ASN A 132 -0.48 -9.81 -2.00
C ASN A 132 0.69 -10.10 -2.94
N ILE A 133 0.72 -9.37 -4.04
CA ILE A 133 1.85 -9.37 -4.96
C ILE A 133 2.71 -8.13 -4.63
N GLU A 134 3.93 -8.36 -4.22
CA GLU A 134 4.90 -7.28 -4.04
C GLU A 134 5.69 -7.11 -5.34
N THR A 135 5.45 -6.01 -6.03
CA THR A 135 6.21 -5.66 -7.24
C THR A 135 7.27 -4.62 -6.87
N THR A 136 8.52 -4.92 -7.19
CA THR A 136 9.64 -4.00 -7.00
C THR A 136 10.04 -3.39 -8.34
N ILE A 137 9.90 -2.06 -8.46
CA ILE A 137 10.40 -1.24 -9.56
C ILE A 137 11.52 -0.36 -9.01
N HIS A 138 12.75 -0.66 -9.40
CA HIS A 138 13.92 -0.01 -8.82
C HIS A 138 13.95 1.50 -9.09
N GLY A 139 14.05 2.29 -8.02
CA GLY A 139 14.06 3.75 -8.07
C GLY A 139 12.68 4.40 -8.11
N ARG A 140 11.59 3.64 -8.00
CA ARG A 140 10.22 4.14 -7.93
C ARG A 140 9.47 3.49 -6.77
N VAL A 141 8.50 4.19 -6.21
CA VAL A 141 7.62 3.68 -5.16
C VAL A 141 6.26 3.36 -5.77
N ILE A 142 5.77 2.15 -5.55
CA ILE A 142 4.39 1.78 -5.86
C ILE A 142 3.53 2.11 -4.66
N PHE A 143 2.61 3.04 -4.81
CA PHE A 143 1.72 3.49 -3.75
C PHE A 143 0.27 3.15 -4.10
N ASP A 144 -0.20 2.01 -3.62
CA ASP A 144 -1.58 1.56 -3.83
C ASP A 144 -2.51 2.14 -2.74
N ILE A 145 -3.60 2.76 -3.18
CA ILE A 145 -4.55 3.43 -2.28
C ILE A 145 -5.51 2.42 -1.62
N MET A 146 -5.82 1.32 -2.27
CA MET A 146 -6.78 0.35 -1.74
C MET A 146 -6.34 -0.23 -0.37
N PRO A 147 -5.08 -0.66 -0.14
CA PRO A 147 -4.61 -1.08 1.18
C PRO A 147 -4.67 0.02 2.24
N TYR A 148 -4.46 1.28 1.84
CA TYR A 148 -4.63 2.42 2.73
C TYR A 148 -6.08 2.54 3.20
N MET A 149 -7.05 2.42 2.29
CA MET A 149 -8.47 2.50 2.61
C MET A 149 -8.88 1.38 3.59
N PHE A 150 -8.42 0.16 3.37
CA PHE A 150 -8.67 -0.95 4.29
C PHE A 150 -8.12 -0.74 5.70
N ARG A 151 -6.97 -0.07 5.83
CA ARG A 151 -6.31 0.14 7.13
C ARG A 151 -6.92 1.28 7.93
N ASN A 152 -7.36 2.34 7.25
CA ASN A 152 -7.69 3.60 7.90
C ASN A 152 -9.19 3.90 7.93
N HIS A 153 -9.99 3.21 7.14
CA HIS A 153 -11.43 3.47 7.03
C HIS A 153 -12.23 2.18 7.10
N LYS A 154 -13.32 2.21 7.87
CA LYS A 154 -14.29 1.11 7.92
C LYS A 154 -15.46 1.44 7.01
N LEU A 155 -15.47 0.83 5.83
CA LEU A 155 -16.48 1.06 4.79
C LEU A 155 -17.27 -0.22 4.51
N SER A 156 -18.49 -0.06 4.04
CA SER A 156 -19.35 -1.19 3.60
C SER A 156 -18.83 -1.83 2.31
N SER A 157 -18.20 -1.04 1.45
CA SER A 157 -17.59 -1.48 0.20
C SER A 157 -16.31 -0.72 -0.09
N TYR A 158 -15.30 -1.42 -0.58
CA TYR A 158 -14.00 -0.85 -0.98
C TYR A 158 -13.80 -0.82 -2.48
N SER A 159 -14.88 -0.84 -3.28
CA SER A 159 -14.77 -0.56 -4.71
C SER A 159 -14.39 0.89 -4.94
N LEU A 160 -13.64 1.19 -6.02
CA LEU A 160 -13.25 2.57 -6.34
C LEU A 160 -14.47 3.49 -6.45
N ASN A 161 -15.59 2.98 -7.00
CA ASN A 161 -16.84 3.73 -7.13
C ASN A 161 -17.41 4.10 -5.75
N SER A 162 -17.53 3.13 -4.82
CA SER A 162 -18.04 3.37 -3.46
C SER A 162 -17.17 4.33 -2.68
N VAL A 163 -15.84 4.15 -2.74
CA VAL A 163 -14.88 5.02 -2.07
C VAL A 163 -14.91 6.44 -2.63
N SER A 164 -15.00 6.59 -3.96
CA SER A 164 -15.08 7.90 -4.59
C SER A 164 -16.41 8.60 -4.29
N ALA A 165 -17.52 7.88 -4.21
CA ALA A 165 -18.81 8.43 -3.81
C ALA A 165 -18.76 8.96 -2.37
N GLU A 166 -18.18 8.20 -1.44
CA GLU A 166 -18.08 8.55 -0.02
C GLU A 166 -17.19 9.78 0.22
N PHE A 167 -15.97 9.80 -0.34
CA PHE A 167 -14.98 10.83 -0.02
C PHE A 167 -14.95 12.02 -0.99
N LEU A 168 -15.33 11.82 -2.25
CA LEU A 168 -15.29 12.86 -3.28
C LEU A 168 -16.69 13.35 -3.67
N GLY A 169 -17.76 12.66 -3.26
CA GLY A 169 -19.12 12.93 -3.73
C GLY A 169 -19.29 12.67 -5.24
N GLN A 170 -18.39 11.95 -5.87
CA GLN A 170 -18.40 11.66 -7.29
C GLN A 170 -18.82 10.22 -7.53
N GLN A 171 -19.89 10.05 -8.26
CA GLN A 171 -20.26 8.74 -8.79
C GLN A 171 -19.67 8.56 -10.19
N LYS A 172 -19.21 7.36 -10.44
CA LYS A 172 -18.69 6.91 -11.70
C LYS A 172 -19.85 6.47 -12.60
N GLU A 173 -19.80 6.83 -13.88
CA GLU A 173 -20.65 6.17 -14.86
C GLU A 173 -20.31 4.68 -14.87
N ASP A 174 -21.26 3.83 -14.59
CA ASP A 174 -20.97 2.40 -14.45
C ASP A 174 -20.92 1.74 -15.83
N VAL A 175 -19.71 1.55 -16.34
CA VAL A 175 -19.48 0.68 -17.49
C VAL A 175 -19.36 -0.73 -16.97
N HIS A 176 -20.48 -1.48 -17.03
CA HIS A 176 -20.49 -2.87 -16.58
C HIS A 176 -19.44 -3.69 -17.35
N HIS A 177 -18.70 -4.55 -16.65
CA HIS A 177 -17.60 -5.32 -17.25
C HIS A 177 -18.00 -6.14 -18.47
N SER A 178 -19.28 -6.57 -18.57
CA SER A 178 -19.76 -7.36 -19.71
C SER A 178 -19.75 -6.63 -21.05
N ILE A 179 -19.88 -5.27 -21.03
CA ILE A 179 -19.94 -4.46 -22.28
C ILE A 179 -18.58 -3.93 -22.69
N ILE A 180 -17.53 -4.06 -21.87
CA ILE A 180 -16.18 -3.56 -22.18
C ILE A 180 -15.65 -4.18 -23.47
N SER A 181 -15.83 -5.49 -23.63
CA SER A 181 -15.38 -6.19 -24.84
C SER A 181 -16.15 -5.73 -26.08
N ASP A 182 -17.45 -5.53 -25.96
CA ASP A 182 -18.29 -5.08 -27.06
C ASP A 182 -17.93 -3.64 -27.48
N LEU A 183 -17.69 -2.74 -26.50
CA LEU A 183 -17.21 -1.37 -26.76
C LEU A 183 -15.83 -1.34 -27.43
N GLN A 184 -14.92 -2.21 -27.04
CA GLN A 184 -13.60 -2.27 -27.66
C GLN A 184 -13.67 -2.77 -29.10
N MET A 185 -14.54 -3.70 -29.43
CA MET A 185 -14.73 -4.24 -30.77
C MET A 185 -15.61 -3.36 -31.66
N GLY A 186 -16.29 -2.39 -31.07
CA GLY A 186 -17.17 -1.47 -31.74
C GLY A 186 -16.44 -0.40 -32.58
N THR A 187 -17.05 0.76 -32.68
CA THR A 187 -16.56 1.92 -33.44
C THR A 187 -15.50 2.72 -32.67
N ASP A 188 -14.91 3.72 -33.30
CA ASP A 188 -14.02 4.69 -32.65
C ASP A 188 -14.72 5.47 -31.54
N ALA A 189 -16.04 5.70 -31.67
CA ALA A 189 -16.86 6.35 -30.63
C ALA A 189 -17.07 5.43 -29.42
N ASP A 190 -17.23 4.13 -29.62
CA ASP A 190 -17.35 3.17 -28.53
C ASP A 190 -16.03 3.07 -27.74
N ARG A 191 -14.90 3.01 -28.44
CA ARG A 191 -13.58 3.04 -27.83
C ARG A 191 -13.29 4.35 -27.11
N HIS A 192 -13.79 5.49 -27.63
CA HIS A 192 -13.72 6.78 -26.97
C HIS A 192 -14.49 6.77 -25.63
N ARG A 193 -15.71 6.23 -25.58
CA ARG A 193 -16.48 6.09 -24.34
C ARG A 193 -15.71 5.29 -23.30
N LEU A 194 -15.12 4.17 -23.72
CA LEU A 194 -14.28 3.34 -22.85
C LEU A 194 -13.02 4.07 -22.38
N ALA A 195 -12.39 4.88 -23.25
CA ALA A 195 -11.20 5.66 -22.91
C ALA A 195 -11.48 6.79 -21.91
N VAL A 196 -12.63 7.47 -22.03
CA VAL A 196 -13.08 8.47 -21.05
C VAL A 196 -13.29 7.81 -19.68
N TYR A 197 -13.91 6.62 -19.65
CA TYR A 197 -14.08 5.84 -18.44
C TYR A 197 -12.73 5.46 -17.82
N CYS A 198 -11.79 4.96 -18.61
CA CYS A 198 -10.45 4.57 -18.16
C CYS A 198 -9.66 5.78 -17.60
N LEU A 199 -9.75 6.95 -18.24
CA LEU A 199 -9.15 8.19 -17.75
C LEU A 199 -9.74 8.64 -16.40
N LYS A 200 -11.04 8.49 -16.22
CA LYS A 200 -11.68 8.78 -14.93
C LYS A 200 -11.17 7.85 -13.85
N ASP A 201 -11.04 6.57 -14.15
CA ASP A 201 -10.49 5.57 -13.22
C ASP A 201 -9.04 5.86 -12.82
N ALA A 202 -8.23 6.35 -13.74
CA ALA A 202 -6.85 6.75 -13.45
C ALA A 202 -6.77 8.05 -12.63
N HIS A 203 -7.77 8.94 -12.75
CA HIS A 203 -7.78 10.24 -12.07
C HIS A 203 -8.34 10.17 -10.63
N LEU A 204 -9.36 9.37 -10.38
CA LEU A 204 -10.01 9.26 -9.08
C LEU A 204 -9.04 8.91 -7.93
N PRO A 205 -8.09 7.96 -8.08
CA PRO A 205 -7.10 7.69 -7.05
C PRO A 205 -6.25 8.91 -6.68
N GLN A 206 -5.84 9.72 -7.66
CA GLN A 206 -5.11 10.95 -7.38
C GLN A 206 -5.95 11.96 -6.58
N GLN A 207 -7.22 12.12 -6.92
CA GLN A 207 -8.13 12.98 -6.16
C GLN A 207 -8.32 12.49 -4.72
N LEU A 208 -8.47 11.18 -4.52
CA LEU A 208 -8.53 10.57 -3.18
C LEU A 208 -7.25 10.83 -2.39
N MET A 209 -6.09 10.67 -3.01
CA MET A 209 -4.79 10.91 -2.39
C MET A 209 -4.66 12.36 -1.91
N VAL A 210 -5.09 13.33 -2.71
CA VAL A 210 -5.07 14.75 -2.35
C VAL A 210 -6.11 15.06 -1.27
N LYS A 211 -7.36 14.61 -1.46
CA LYS A 211 -8.47 14.88 -0.53
C LYS A 211 -8.20 14.37 0.89
N LEU A 212 -7.60 13.21 1.00
CA LEU A 212 -7.29 12.57 2.28
C LEU A 212 -5.87 12.86 2.76
N SER A 213 -5.11 13.72 2.05
CA SER A 213 -3.71 14.07 2.36
C SER A 213 -2.81 12.84 2.59
N ILE A 214 -3.08 11.75 1.86
CA ILE A 214 -2.46 10.44 2.11
C ILE A 214 -0.94 10.51 1.99
N LEU A 215 -0.45 11.05 0.88
CA LEU A 215 0.99 11.09 0.59
C LEU A 215 1.73 11.96 1.60
N VAL A 216 1.18 13.12 1.95
CA VAL A 216 1.77 14.04 2.94
C VAL A 216 1.91 13.34 4.28
N ASN A 217 0.85 12.67 4.76
CA ASN A 217 0.87 11.92 6.02
C ASN A 217 1.95 10.83 6.02
N TYR A 218 2.12 10.11 4.91
CA TYR A 218 3.15 9.07 4.80
C TYR A 218 4.56 9.65 4.73
N ILE A 219 4.77 10.78 4.05
CA ILE A 219 6.06 11.47 4.00
C ILE A 219 6.44 11.96 5.40
N GLU A 220 5.54 12.62 6.11
CA GLU A 220 5.80 13.10 7.46
C GLU A 220 6.05 11.94 8.44
N MET A 221 5.29 10.86 8.32
CA MET A 221 5.55 9.65 9.10
C MET A 221 6.95 9.07 8.80
N ALA A 222 7.37 9.04 7.54
CA ALA A 222 8.71 8.59 7.16
C ALA A 222 9.80 9.49 7.74
N ARG A 223 9.58 10.82 7.77
CA ARG A 223 10.50 11.79 8.37
C ARG A 223 10.67 11.57 9.87
N VAL A 224 9.56 11.46 10.59
CA VAL A 224 9.58 11.25 12.05
C VAL A 224 10.23 9.91 12.40
N THR A 225 9.83 8.85 11.75
CA THR A 225 10.29 7.50 12.09
C THR A 225 11.65 7.16 11.48
N GLY A 226 12.07 7.85 10.41
CA GLY A 226 13.34 7.61 9.73
C GLY A 226 13.39 6.30 8.94
N VAL A 227 12.23 5.82 8.47
CA VAL A 227 12.14 4.63 7.61
C VAL A 227 11.80 5.04 6.17
N PRO A 228 12.22 4.27 5.16
CA PRO A 228 11.81 4.51 3.78
C PRO A 228 10.30 4.44 3.60
N LEU A 229 9.76 5.22 2.66
CA LEU A 229 8.32 5.31 2.39
C LEU A 229 7.67 3.94 2.11
N ASN A 230 8.34 3.09 1.35
CA ASN A 230 7.84 1.75 1.04
C ASN A 230 7.72 0.84 2.28
N PHE A 231 8.54 1.04 3.31
CA PHE A 231 8.42 0.28 4.56
C PHE A 231 7.13 0.61 5.32
N LEU A 232 6.66 1.85 5.21
CA LEU A 232 5.38 2.25 5.79
C LEU A 232 4.18 1.55 5.11
N LEU A 233 4.35 1.18 3.84
CA LEU A 233 3.33 0.48 3.06
C LEU A 233 3.36 -1.04 3.29
N THR A 234 4.56 -1.63 3.40
CA THR A 234 4.76 -3.08 3.36
C THR A 234 5.09 -3.71 4.72
N ARG A 235 5.58 -2.93 5.70
CA ARG A 235 6.01 -3.42 7.01
C ARG A 235 5.02 -3.07 8.12
N GLY A 236 5.10 -3.80 9.23
CA GLY A 236 4.32 -3.51 10.44
C GLY A 236 4.87 -2.30 11.23
N GLN A 237 4.20 -1.96 12.34
CA GLN A 237 4.57 -0.80 13.16
C GLN A 237 5.97 -0.97 13.84
N GLN A 238 6.38 -2.19 14.10
CA GLN A 238 7.64 -2.49 14.80
C GLN A 238 8.86 -1.86 14.13
N ILE A 239 8.92 -1.81 12.79
CA ILE A 239 10.06 -1.22 12.08
C ILE A 239 10.23 0.27 12.38
N LYS A 240 9.15 1.00 12.61
CA LYS A 240 9.14 2.42 12.97
C LYS A 240 9.78 2.61 14.35
N VAL A 241 9.30 1.85 15.33
CA VAL A 241 9.82 1.90 16.71
C VAL A 241 11.31 1.53 16.73
N PHE A 242 11.66 0.45 16.04
CA PHE A 242 13.06 0.00 15.96
C PHE A 242 13.99 1.05 15.36
N SER A 243 13.58 1.71 14.27
CA SER A 243 14.34 2.80 13.65
C SER A 243 14.53 3.98 14.60
N MET A 244 13.48 4.35 15.34
CA MET A 244 13.55 5.45 16.31
C MET A 244 14.47 5.09 17.50
N LEU A 245 14.41 3.87 17.99
CA LEU A 245 15.32 3.37 19.03
C LEU A 245 16.78 3.38 18.57
N LEU A 246 17.08 2.88 17.37
CA LEU A 246 18.43 2.93 16.80
C LEU A 246 18.96 4.35 16.73
N ARG A 247 18.12 5.30 16.32
CA ARG A 247 18.48 6.72 16.25
C ARG A 247 18.76 7.33 17.62
N LYS A 248 17.97 6.95 18.63
CA LYS A 248 18.19 7.37 20.01
C LYS A 248 19.49 6.77 20.55
N CYS A 249 19.70 5.47 20.39
CA CYS A 249 20.91 4.79 20.83
C CYS A 249 22.17 5.40 20.21
N LYS A 250 22.13 5.75 18.91
CA LYS A 250 23.26 6.45 18.26
C LYS A 250 23.56 7.80 18.90
N ARG A 251 22.55 8.54 19.36
CA ARG A 251 22.76 9.85 20.03
C ARG A 251 23.31 9.73 21.45
N THR A 252 23.09 8.60 22.09
CA THR A 252 23.51 8.32 23.47
C THR A 252 24.71 7.36 23.53
N ASP A 253 25.36 7.07 22.38
CA ASP A 253 26.50 6.16 22.25
C ASP A 253 26.23 4.74 22.81
N LEU A 254 24.97 4.28 22.67
CA LEU A 254 24.56 2.94 23.05
C LEU A 254 24.49 2.03 21.84
N LEU A 255 24.87 0.77 22.02
CA LEU A 255 24.75 -0.28 21.01
C LEU A 255 23.56 -1.18 21.32
N ILE A 256 22.74 -1.46 20.30
CA ILE A 256 21.71 -2.49 20.39
C ILE A 256 22.35 -3.82 19.98
N PRO A 257 22.38 -4.84 20.87
CA PRO A 257 22.94 -6.12 20.54
C PRO A 257 22.10 -6.82 19.46
N THR A 258 22.79 -7.56 18.58
CA THR A 258 22.12 -8.46 17.64
C THR A 258 21.59 -9.65 18.43
N MET A 259 20.27 -9.75 18.52
CA MET A 259 19.62 -10.94 19.08
C MET A 259 19.73 -12.07 18.06
N ASN A 260 20.58 -13.06 18.31
CA ASN A 260 20.52 -14.30 17.57
C ASN A 260 19.16 -14.94 17.85
N LYS A 261 18.43 -15.30 16.81
CA LYS A 261 17.30 -16.23 16.94
C LYS A 261 17.88 -17.59 17.35
N THR A 262 18.22 -17.76 18.60
CA THR A 262 18.43 -19.08 19.19
C THR A 262 17.14 -19.84 18.97
N GLY A 263 17.24 -20.97 18.31
CA GLY A 263 16.14 -21.81 17.90
C GLY A 263 15.17 -22.03 19.05
N GLY A 264 13.90 -21.94 18.72
CA GLY A 264 12.75 -21.95 19.58
C GLY A 264 12.87 -22.75 20.87
N ASN A 265 13.13 -22.06 21.94
CA ASN A 265 12.44 -22.43 23.16
C ASN A 265 11.02 -21.90 22.96
N ASP A 266 10.09 -22.80 22.74
CA ASP A 266 8.65 -22.56 22.84
C ASP A 266 8.30 -22.32 24.33
N GLU A 267 8.91 -21.31 24.94
CA GLU A 267 8.43 -20.78 26.19
C GLU A 267 7.16 -19.96 25.86
N THR A 268 6.06 -20.68 25.88
CA THR A 268 4.74 -20.05 25.79
C THR A 268 4.51 -19.30 27.09
N TYR A 269 4.36 -17.98 27.02
CA TYR A 269 3.90 -17.20 28.15
C TYR A 269 2.45 -17.59 28.44
N GLU A 270 2.16 -17.87 29.69
CA GLU A 270 0.78 -17.97 30.14
C GLU A 270 0.15 -16.57 30.02
N GLY A 271 -0.87 -16.45 29.20
CA GLY A 271 -1.59 -15.18 28.99
C GLY A 271 -2.42 -14.79 30.22
N ALA A 272 -2.96 -13.59 30.23
CA ALA A 272 -3.89 -13.16 31.28
C ALA A 272 -5.09 -14.12 31.38
N THR A 273 -5.56 -14.39 32.61
CA THR A 273 -6.78 -15.14 32.80
C THR A 273 -7.96 -14.38 32.19
N VAL A 274 -8.57 -14.95 31.17
CA VAL A 274 -9.77 -14.41 30.54
C VAL A 274 -10.98 -15.17 31.06
N ILE A 275 -11.86 -14.44 31.75
CA ILE A 275 -13.11 -15.02 32.27
C ILE A 275 -14.12 -15.04 31.12
N ASP A 276 -14.76 -16.20 30.89
CA ASP A 276 -15.79 -16.30 29.85
C ASP A 276 -16.98 -15.38 30.21
N PRO A 277 -17.38 -14.50 29.24
CA PRO A 277 -18.49 -13.60 29.48
C PRO A 277 -19.82 -14.39 29.54
N LYS A 278 -20.66 -14.03 30.51
CA LYS A 278 -22.05 -14.52 30.51
C LYS A 278 -22.80 -13.86 29.36
N LYS A 279 -23.06 -14.58 28.30
CA LYS A 279 -23.76 -14.08 27.09
C LYS A 279 -25.25 -13.95 27.41
N ALA A 280 -25.72 -12.73 27.67
CA ALA A 280 -27.11 -12.42 27.95
C ALA A 280 -27.44 -10.98 27.54
N TYR A 281 -28.73 -10.67 27.48
CA TYR A 281 -29.20 -9.30 27.43
C TYR A 281 -29.27 -8.75 28.87
N TYR A 282 -28.69 -7.58 29.10
CA TYR A 282 -28.62 -6.98 30.42
C TYR A 282 -29.46 -5.71 30.45
N GLU A 283 -30.46 -5.68 31.33
CA GLU A 283 -31.31 -4.49 31.57
C GLU A 283 -30.77 -3.61 32.72
N THR A 284 -29.80 -4.13 33.49
CA THR A 284 -29.12 -3.40 34.57
C THR A 284 -27.86 -2.70 34.03
N PRO A 285 -27.53 -1.49 34.53
CA PRO A 285 -26.29 -0.82 34.20
C PRO A 285 -25.06 -1.68 34.52
N ILE A 286 -24.13 -1.77 33.58
CA ILE A 286 -22.86 -2.46 33.77
C ILE A 286 -21.75 -1.42 33.79
N SER A 287 -20.97 -1.40 34.89
CA SER A 287 -19.74 -0.59 34.95
C SER A 287 -18.58 -1.36 34.39
N THR A 288 -17.86 -0.73 33.48
CA THR A 288 -16.58 -1.23 32.96
C THR A 288 -15.46 -0.43 33.59
N LEU A 289 -14.47 -1.15 34.15
CA LEU A 289 -13.27 -0.55 34.72
C LEU A 289 -12.06 -0.99 33.91
N ASP A 290 -11.18 -0.05 33.62
CA ASP A 290 -9.93 -0.30 32.92
C ASP A 290 -8.78 0.44 33.62
N PHE A 291 -7.59 -0.17 33.60
CA PHE A 291 -6.40 0.49 34.15
C PHE A 291 -5.87 1.51 33.15
N ALA A 292 -5.69 2.75 33.57
CA ALA A 292 -5.04 3.75 32.75
C ALA A 292 -3.59 3.35 32.48
N SER A 293 -3.27 3.13 31.18
CA SER A 293 -1.91 2.78 30.75
C SER A 293 -1.27 1.66 31.56
N LEU A 294 -1.92 0.51 31.71
CA LEU A 294 -1.50 -0.59 32.60
C LEU A 294 -0.02 -0.94 32.48
N TYR A 295 0.47 -1.24 31.27
CA TYR A 295 1.88 -1.61 31.07
C TYR A 295 2.85 -0.47 31.41
N PRO A 296 2.69 0.77 30.91
CA PRO A 296 3.51 1.90 31.32
C PRO A 296 3.49 2.13 32.84
N SER A 297 2.33 2.03 33.47
CA SER A 297 2.20 2.22 34.93
C SER A 297 2.96 1.16 35.74
N ILE A 298 2.92 -0.10 35.29
CA ILE A 298 3.72 -1.18 35.89
C ILE A 298 5.22 -0.95 35.70
N MET A 299 5.65 -0.47 34.54
CA MET A 299 7.05 -0.18 34.25
C MET A 299 7.61 1.00 35.08
N GLN A 300 6.75 1.93 35.48
CA GLN A 300 7.11 3.12 36.27
C GLN A 300 7.14 2.85 37.78
N VAL A 301 6.69 1.69 38.23
CA VAL A 301 6.72 1.34 39.69
C VAL A 301 8.17 1.35 40.15
N PRO A 302 8.49 2.08 41.25
CA PRO A 302 9.86 2.19 41.74
C PRO A 302 10.54 0.85 42.02
N HIS A 303 11.82 0.79 41.78
CA HIS A 303 12.68 -0.41 41.83
C HIS A 303 12.51 -1.34 43.04
N GLN A 304 12.06 -0.86 44.18
CA GLN A 304 11.86 -1.68 45.37
C GLN A 304 10.68 -2.66 45.29
N SER A 305 9.66 -2.36 44.49
CA SER A 305 8.53 -3.29 44.27
C SER A 305 8.73 -4.13 42.98
N CYS A 306 9.54 -3.68 42.05
CA CYS A 306 9.83 -4.40 40.79
C CYS A 306 10.61 -5.69 41.05
N SER A 307 11.53 -5.70 42.03
CA SER A 307 12.30 -6.92 42.36
C SER A 307 11.43 -8.05 42.92
N VAL A 308 10.30 -7.73 43.56
CA VAL A 308 9.41 -8.73 44.13
C VAL A 308 8.36 -9.24 43.15
N LEU A 309 7.89 -8.38 42.23
CA LEU A 309 6.85 -8.75 41.27
C LEU A 309 7.38 -9.40 39.96
N PHE A 310 8.62 -9.12 39.61
CA PHE A 310 9.20 -9.65 38.35
C PHE A 310 10.18 -10.80 38.54
N CYS A 311 10.68 -11.04 39.75
CA CYS A 311 11.66 -12.12 39.99
C CYS A 311 11.04 -13.50 40.21
N SER A 312 9.72 -13.64 40.39
CA SER A 312 9.12 -14.95 40.62
C SER A 312 8.67 -15.69 39.37
N ASP A 313 8.37 -14.99 38.24
CA ASP A 313 7.73 -15.66 37.10
C ASP A 313 8.18 -15.23 35.67
N LEU A 314 9.22 -14.42 35.53
CA LEU A 314 9.69 -14.01 34.19
C LEU A 314 11.20 -14.11 34.08
N SER A 315 11.67 -15.17 33.44
CA SER A 315 13.09 -15.37 33.06
C SER A 315 13.64 -14.32 32.05
N CYS A 316 12.87 -13.28 31.76
CA CYS A 316 13.25 -12.16 30.90
C CYS A 316 13.75 -10.93 31.67
N SER A 317 13.92 -11.02 32.95
CA SER A 317 14.06 -9.89 33.87
C SER A 317 15.44 -9.25 33.93
N VAL A 318 16.47 -9.89 33.45
CA VAL A 318 17.85 -9.40 33.67
C VAL A 318 18.26 -8.30 32.67
N LEU A 319 17.65 -8.23 31.52
CA LEU A 319 18.04 -7.27 30.48
C LEU A 319 17.31 -5.92 30.54
N PHE A 320 16.16 -5.86 31.20
CA PHE A 320 15.40 -4.61 31.32
C PHE A 320 15.71 -3.78 32.57
N CYS A 321 16.25 -4.39 33.61
CA CYS A 321 16.60 -3.70 34.86
C CYS A 321 17.98 -3.04 34.87
N SER A 322 18.89 -3.42 34.00
CA SER A 322 20.25 -2.87 33.97
C SER A 322 20.47 -1.70 33.00
N VAL A 323 19.44 -1.34 32.22
CA VAL A 323 19.48 -0.14 31.41
C VAL A 323 18.47 0.84 32.00
N PRO A 324 18.80 2.13 32.21
CA PRO A 324 17.84 3.12 32.66
C PRO A 324 16.82 3.39 31.56
N PHE A 325 15.90 2.45 31.37
CA PHE A 325 14.79 2.58 30.43
C PHE A 325 13.79 3.65 30.89
N CYS A 326 13.78 3.93 32.22
CA CYS A 326 13.02 5.06 32.79
C CYS A 326 13.49 6.40 32.26
N SER A 327 14.80 6.59 31.97
CA SER A 327 15.31 7.84 31.42
C SER A 327 15.02 8.02 29.94
N LEU A 328 14.62 6.96 29.24
CA LEU A 328 14.22 7.01 27.83
C LEU A 328 12.78 7.53 27.63
N PHE A 329 11.93 7.37 28.65
CA PHE A 329 10.55 7.88 28.64
C PHE A 329 10.38 9.22 29.37
N ASP A 330 11.30 9.58 30.29
CA ASP A 330 11.27 10.83 31.05
C ASP A 330 11.81 12.03 30.28
N LEU A 331 12.33 11.82 29.10
CA LEU A 331 12.83 12.93 28.27
C LEU A 331 11.78 13.31 27.24
N GLY A 332 10.99 14.34 27.59
CA GLY A 332 10.57 15.44 26.71
C GLY A 332 10.39 15.17 25.23
N CYS A 333 9.95 13.96 24.85
CA CYS A 333 9.54 13.72 23.47
C CYS A 333 8.14 14.27 23.19
N TYR A 334 7.47 14.85 24.19
CA TYR A 334 6.15 15.45 24.03
C TYR A 334 6.21 16.93 23.60
N ASP A 335 7.30 17.63 23.86
CA ASP A 335 7.38 19.07 23.53
C ASP A 335 7.97 19.36 22.14
N ASP A 336 8.69 18.40 21.52
CA ASP A 336 9.27 18.60 20.18
C ASP A 336 8.47 17.94 19.03
N CYS A 337 7.33 17.32 19.32
CA CYS A 337 6.44 16.73 18.30
C CYS A 337 5.23 17.60 17.94
N ILE A 338 5.13 18.80 18.50
CA ILE A 338 4.12 19.79 18.12
C ILE A 338 4.85 21.03 17.55
N LEU A 339 5.40 20.89 16.37
CA LEU A 339 5.66 21.98 15.42
C LEU A 339 5.80 21.41 14.02
#